data_982fef88c6bbcbb1debad4a7fcb21745
#
_entry.id   982fef88c6bbcbb1debad4a7fcb21745
#
_cell.length_a   1.000
_cell.length_b   1.000
_cell.length_c   1.000
_cell.angle_alpha   90.00
_cell.angle_beta   90.00
_cell.angle_gamma   90.00
#
_symmetry.space_group_name_H-M   'P 1'
#
loop_
_entity.id
_entity.type
_entity.pdbx_description
1 polymer ?
#
loop_
_entity_poly.entity_id
_entity_poly.type
_entity_poly.pdbx_seq_one_letter_code
_entity_poly.pdbx_strand_id
1 'polypeptide(L)'
;MANAVFSPRDFKAWIIEEATPGTAPTITSGLYQLDVDSVAFPSLNPNQVLDVRSRTGRVLHKSDFFQDNEMRAVELSLSGTYHNDGGLSLLLNNVCANTMNAATIADASVAAAATGVSGKYGTAQGDATFTLVLAPPDTDDGYNTLLTGCQCTSFSISADSGTEGGLYKWSANISTGFNPTTNNATAEAGTAYGAGLISLSGLGTKTVGAATVILSSFDVTVESPAVYSGVSSNGYEAFSRGSEISITANATVKYDSATRGLFHTFNTQTAATEGSMLVLTQGTATNCSISMPDAVFTDVVFNEGDVMMLDVSMKAVSDGSSALITFDLA
;
A
#
# COMPACT_ATOMS: atom_id res chain seq x y z
N MET A 1 -39.74 -7.22 1.25
CA MET A 1 -38.68 -6.21 1.40
C MET A 1 -38.28 -5.74 0.01
N ALA A 2 -38.15 -4.43 -0.20
CA ALA A 2 -37.63 -3.96 -1.47
C ALA A 2 -36.16 -4.36 -1.54
N ASN A 3 -35.71 -4.94 -2.66
CA ASN A 3 -34.32 -5.26 -2.87
C ASN A 3 -33.52 -3.93 -2.87
N ALA A 4 -32.70 -3.75 -1.85
CA ALA A 4 -31.78 -2.62 -1.80
C ALA A 4 -30.75 -2.76 -2.93
N VAL A 5 -30.47 -1.67 -3.63
CA VAL A 5 -29.39 -1.58 -4.64
C VAL A 5 -28.24 -0.84 -3.99
N PHE A 6 -27.09 -1.47 -3.90
CA PHE A 6 -25.89 -0.89 -3.27
C PHE A 6 -24.97 -0.24 -4.31
N SER A 7 -24.38 0.87 -3.94
CA SER A 7 -23.28 1.50 -4.68
C SER A 7 -21.93 0.99 -4.15
N PRO A 8 -20.86 0.92 -4.97
CA PRO A 8 -19.51 0.62 -4.46
C PRO A 8 -19.03 1.55 -3.33
N ARG A 9 -19.59 2.74 -3.23
CA ARG A 9 -19.30 3.71 -2.15
C ARG A 9 -19.99 3.37 -0.83
N ASP A 10 -21.01 2.52 -0.86
CA ASP A 10 -21.74 2.11 0.35
C ASP A 10 -21.01 1.00 1.10
N PHE A 11 -20.06 0.32 0.45
CA PHE A 11 -19.29 -0.76 1.05
C PHE A 11 -18.19 -0.21 1.95
N LYS A 12 -17.94 -0.94 3.03
CA LYS A 12 -16.81 -0.70 3.92
C LYS A 12 -15.68 -1.68 3.62
N ALA A 13 -14.47 -1.18 3.66
CA ALA A 13 -13.27 -2.00 3.61
C ALA A 13 -12.68 -2.11 5.02
N TRP A 14 -12.43 -3.35 5.46
CA TRP A 14 -11.82 -3.65 6.74
C TRP A 14 -10.60 -4.52 6.52
N ILE A 15 -9.63 -4.38 7.39
CA ILE A 15 -8.38 -5.15 7.35
C ILE A 15 -8.12 -5.80 8.71
N ILE A 16 -7.59 -7.02 8.69
CA ILE A 16 -7.16 -7.73 9.89
C ILE A 16 -5.95 -8.61 9.57
N GLU A 17 -4.98 -8.66 10.48
CA GLU A 17 -3.82 -9.53 10.38
C GLU A 17 -4.21 -11.01 10.44
N GLU A 18 -3.53 -11.85 9.66
CA GLU A 18 -3.68 -13.31 9.69
C GLU A 18 -2.61 -13.95 10.57
N ALA A 19 -3.04 -14.82 11.49
CA ALA A 19 -2.11 -15.65 12.25
C ALA A 19 -1.50 -16.78 11.41
N THR A 20 -2.23 -17.22 10.41
CA THR A 20 -1.77 -18.23 9.43
C THR A 20 -2.16 -17.74 8.04
N PRO A 21 -1.18 -17.59 7.13
CA PRO A 21 -1.44 -17.08 5.79
C PRO A 21 -2.55 -17.84 5.05
N GLY A 22 -3.44 -17.09 4.42
CA GLY A 22 -4.57 -17.64 3.68
C GLY A 22 -5.72 -18.20 4.54
N THR A 23 -5.63 -18.06 5.86
CA THR A 23 -6.68 -18.52 6.78
C THR A 23 -7.41 -17.30 7.34
N ALA A 24 -8.69 -17.16 6.98
CA ALA A 24 -9.51 -16.06 7.46
C ALA A 24 -9.62 -16.06 8.99
N PRO A 25 -9.26 -14.98 9.67
CA PRO A 25 -9.50 -14.83 11.09
C PRO A 25 -10.99 -14.60 11.39
N THR A 26 -11.34 -14.60 12.67
CA THR A 26 -12.69 -14.25 13.10
C THR A 26 -12.93 -12.76 12.87
N ILE A 27 -14.00 -12.41 12.14
CA ILE A 27 -14.30 -11.02 11.76
C ILE A 27 -15.19 -10.25 12.76
N THR A 28 -15.50 -10.85 13.90
CA THR A 28 -16.34 -10.25 14.94
C THR A 28 -15.62 -9.29 15.87
N SER A 29 -14.31 -9.17 15.73
CA SER A 29 -13.47 -8.27 16.53
C SER A 29 -12.09 -8.09 15.89
N GLY A 30 -11.40 -7.01 16.23
CA GLY A 30 -10.01 -6.79 15.80
C GLY A 30 -9.85 -6.30 14.38
N LEU A 31 -10.93 -6.00 13.68
CA LEU A 31 -10.88 -5.36 12.36
C LEU A 31 -10.55 -3.88 12.50
N TYR A 32 -9.85 -3.35 11.51
CA TYR A 32 -9.64 -1.92 11.33
C TYR A 32 -10.27 -1.46 10.02
N GLN A 33 -11.12 -0.44 10.10
CA GLN A 33 -11.75 0.14 8.93
C GLN A 33 -10.76 1.04 8.20
N LEU A 34 -10.73 0.92 6.86
CA LEU A 34 -10.01 1.82 5.98
C LEU A 34 -10.95 2.90 5.47
N ASP A 35 -10.49 4.15 5.43
CA ASP A 35 -11.19 5.23 4.72
C ASP A 35 -10.90 5.09 3.23
N VAL A 36 -11.88 4.60 2.47
CA VAL A 36 -11.76 4.37 1.02
C VAL A 36 -12.78 5.21 0.26
N ASP A 37 -12.35 5.82 -0.84
CA ASP A 37 -13.22 6.61 -1.72
C ASP A 37 -14.28 5.73 -2.40
N SER A 38 -13.89 4.50 -2.74
CA SER A 38 -14.79 3.48 -3.28
C SER A 38 -14.12 2.12 -3.20
N VAL A 39 -14.93 1.07 -3.09
CA VAL A 39 -14.45 -0.32 -3.11
C VAL A 39 -14.51 -0.84 -4.54
N ALA A 40 -13.35 -1.21 -5.09
CA ALA A 40 -13.29 -2.01 -6.29
C ALA A 40 -13.45 -3.50 -5.93
N PHE A 41 -14.43 -4.17 -6.52
CA PHE A 41 -14.59 -5.60 -6.29
C PHE A 41 -13.65 -6.40 -7.17
N PRO A 42 -13.06 -7.48 -6.64
CA PRO A 42 -12.18 -8.33 -7.41
C PRO A 42 -12.96 -8.97 -8.56
N SER A 43 -12.41 -8.87 -9.75
CA SER A 43 -12.91 -9.63 -10.89
C SER A 43 -12.48 -11.09 -10.72
N LEU A 44 -13.43 -11.93 -10.34
CA LEU A 44 -13.21 -13.38 -10.39
C LEU A 44 -13.30 -13.80 -11.85
N ASN A 45 -12.15 -14.06 -12.46
CA ASN A 45 -12.07 -14.62 -13.78
C ASN A 45 -11.66 -16.09 -13.68
N PRO A 46 -12.61 -17.00 -13.34
CA PRO A 46 -12.30 -18.42 -13.30
C PRO A 46 -11.96 -18.86 -14.71
N ASN A 47 -10.71 -19.23 -14.93
CA ASN A 47 -10.33 -19.84 -16.18
C ASN A 47 -11.01 -21.21 -16.28
N GLN A 48 -12.12 -21.27 -17.01
CA GLN A 48 -12.81 -22.52 -17.28
C GLN A 48 -12.13 -23.18 -18.46
N VAL A 49 -11.46 -24.28 -18.20
CA VAL A 49 -10.83 -25.08 -19.26
C VAL A 49 -11.83 -26.13 -19.73
N LEU A 50 -12.06 -26.14 -21.05
CA LEU A 50 -12.89 -27.12 -21.68
C LEU A 50 -12.03 -28.32 -22.09
N ASP A 51 -12.28 -29.47 -21.50
CA ASP A 51 -11.68 -30.73 -21.94
C ASP A 51 -12.45 -31.29 -23.15
N VAL A 52 -12.00 -30.92 -24.33
CA VAL A 52 -12.60 -31.38 -25.59
C VAL A 52 -12.18 -32.82 -25.87
N ARG A 53 -12.97 -33.77 -25.39
CA ARG A 53 -12.78 -35.19 -25.72
C ARG A 53 -13.68 -35.59 -26.87
N SER A 54 -13.14 -36.32 -27.82
CA SER A 54 -13.84 -36.77 -29.01
C SER A 54 -15.10 -37.63 -28.78
N ARG A 55 -15.32 -38.05 -27.54
CA ARG A 55 -16.46 -38.90 -27.12
C ARG A 55 -17.71 -38.16 -26.67
N THR A 56 -17.65 -36.82 -26.55
CA THR A 56 -18.80 -36.04 -26.08
C THR A 56 -19.83 -35.73 -27.16
N GLY A 57 -19.57 -36.10 -28.43
CA GLY A 57 -20.48 -35.88 -29.52
C GLY A 57 -20.72 -34.39 -29.83
N ARG A 58 -22.00 -34.03 -30.09
CA ARG A 58 -22.37 -32.64 -30.44
C ARG A 58 -22.80 -31.79 -29.26
N VAL A 59 -22.89 -32.36 -28.06
CA VAL A 59 -23.36 -31.68 -26.84
C VAL A 59 -22.28 -31.74 -25.79
N LEU A 60 -21.93 -30.57 -25.29
CA LEU A 60 -21.00 -30.43 -24.17
C LEU A 60 -21.64 -30.92 -22.88
N HIS A 61 -20.95 -31.73 -22.15
CA HIS A 61 -21.39 -32.25 -20.84
C HIS A 61 -20.80 -31.40 -19.73
N LYS A 62 -21.53 -31.27 -18.62
CA LYS A 62 -21.04 -30.49 -17.43
C LYS A 62 -19.67 -30.96 -16.94
N SER A 63 -19.34 -32.24 -17.05
CA SER A 63 -18.04 -32.80 -16.69
C SER A 63 -16.90 -32.47 -17.63
N ASP A 64 -17.18 -31.85 -18.78
CA ASP A 64 -16.15 -31.43 -19.74
C ASP A 64 -15.52 -30.11 -19.37
N PHE A 65 -16.12 -29.39 -18.41
CA PHE A 65 -15.60 -28.15 -17.88
C PHE A 65 -14.91 -28.40 -16.55
N PHE A 66 -13.69 -27.96 -16.42
CA PHE A 66 -13.00 -27.89 -15.14
C PHE A 66 -12.44 -26.49 -14.93
N GLN A 67 -12.23 -26.15 -13.67
CA GLN A 67 -11.78 -24.84 -13.28
C GLN A 67 -10.27 -24.92 -12.99
N ASP A 68 -9.50 -24.08 -13.69
CA ASP A 68 -8.09 -23.91 -13.42
C ASP A 68 -7.91 -22.96 -12.23
N ASN A 69 -7.33 -23.46 -11.16
CA ASN A 69 -7.09 -22.67 -9.95
C ASN A 69 -5.79 -21.87 -10.03
N GLU A 70 -4.91 -22.14 -10.96
CA GLU A 70 -3.60 -21.51 -11.09
C GLU A 70 -3.66 -20.02 -11.50
N MET A 71 -4.77 -19.59 -12.11
CA MET A 71 -4.93 -18.23 -12.65
C MET A 71 -5.84 -17.31 -11.81
N ARG A 72 -5.93 -17.53 -10.51
CA ARG A 72 -6.85 -16.79 -9.63
C ARG A 72 -6.18 -15.75 -8.75
N ALA A 73 -5.00 -15.28 -9.10
CA ALA A 73 -4.46 -14.11 -8.42
C ALA A 73 -5.45 -12.94 -8.57
N VAL A 74 -5.84 -12.37 -7.45
CA VAL A 74 -6.71 -11.20 -7.40
C VAL A 74 -5.85 -10.00 -7.10
N GLU A 75 -5.93 -8.99 -7.94
CA GLU A 75 -5.33 -7.69 -7.70
C GLU A 75 -6.44 -6.67 -7.43
N LEU A 76 -6.23 -5.84 -6.44
CA LEU A 76 -7.17 -4.83 -6.00
C LEU A 76 -6.43 -3.54 -5.70
N SER A 77 -6.94 -2.41 -6.20
CA SER A 77 -6.42 -1.09 -5.84
C SER A 77 -7.43 -0.38 -4.94
N LEU A 78 -6.95 0.15 -3.83
CA LEU A 78 -7.72 0.96 -2.90
C LEU A 78 -7.07 2.34 -2.78
N SER A 79 -7.89 3.36 -2.59
CA SER A 79 -7.43 4.73 -2.34
C SER A 79 -8.40 5.46 -1.44
N GLY A 80 -7.90 6.46 -0.73
CA GLY A 80 -8.72 7.25 0.16
C GLY A 80 -7.96 8.38 0.84
N THR A 81 -8.59 9.00 1.82
CA THR A 81 -7.96 10.01 2.65
C THR A 81 -7.10 9.36 3.72
N TYR A 82 -5.91 9.90 3.97
CA TYR A 82 -5.00 9.37 4.96
C TYR A 82 -5.43 9.80 6.37
N HIS A 83 -5.63 8.81 7.22
CA HIS A 83 -5.82 8.94 8.65
C HIS A 83 -4.76 8.16 9.39
N ASN A 84 -4.29 8.68 10.51
CA ASN A 84 -3.38 7.92 11.37
C ASN A 84 -4.19 6.90 12.17
N ASP A 85 -4.30 5.68 11.66
CA ASP A 85 -5.08 4.61 12.26
C ASP A 85 -4.43 3.24 12.08
N GLY A 86 -4.99 2.24 12.77
CA GLY A 86 -4.46 0.88 12.76
C GLY A 86 -4.54 0.20 11.39
N GLY A 87 -5.52 0.55 10.56
CA GLY A 87 -5.69 -0.06 9.24
C GLY A 87 -4.58 0.35 8.27
N LEU A 88 -4.28 1.64 8.18
CA LEU A 88 -3.19 2.14 7.35
C LEU A 88 -1.82 1.75 7.90
N SER A 89 -1.67 1.71 9.24
CA SER A 89 -0.46 1.18 9.88
C SER A 89 -0.21 -0.28 9.49
N LEU A 90 -1.24 -1.13 9.44
CA LEU A 90 -1.10 -2.51 8.98
C LEU A 90 -0.66 -2.60 7.51
N LEU A 91 -1.26 -1.80 6.62
CA LEU A 91 -0.87 -1.78 5.20
C LEU A 91 0.58 -1.33 5.00
N LEU A 92 0.99 -0.25 5.69
CA LEU A 92 2.36 0.25 5.65
C LEU A 92 3.36 -0.77 6.19
N ASN A 93 3.08 -1.39 7.33
CA ASN A 93 3.96 -2.42 7.89
C ASN A 93 4.03 -3.64 6.96
N ASN A 94 2.93 -4.01 6.31
CA ASN A 94 2.93 -5.11 5.35
C ASN A 94 3.80 -4.80 4.12
N VAL A 95 3.64 -3.64 3.46
CA VAL A 95 4.45 -3.28 2.28
C VAL A 95 5.92 -3.11 2.61
N CYS A 96 6.24 -2.61 3.82
CA CYS A 96 7.61 -2.48 4.31
C CYS A 96 8.20 -3.83 4.78
N ALA A 97 7.47 -4.93 4.69
CA ALA A 97 7.84 -6.25 5.18
C ALA A 97 8.19 -6.27 6.69
N ASN A 98 7.53 -5.45 7.49
CA ASN A 98 7.64 -5.44 8.93
C ASN A 98 6.66 -6.40 9.59
N THR A 99 6.86 -6.67 10.88
CA THR A 99 5.87 -7.38 11.68
C THR A 99 4.62 -6.51 11.81
N MET A 100 3.50 -7.03 11.38
CA MET A 100 2.21 -6.38 11.57
C MET A 100 1.80 -6.49 13.05
N ASN A 101 1.22 -5.43 13.60
CA ASN A 101 0.67 -5.45 14.94
C ASN A 101 -0.71 -4.79 14.91
N ALA A 102 -1.72 -5.61 15.03
CA ALA A 102 -3.11 -5.16 15.01
C ALA A 102 -3.54 -4.39 16.29
N ALA A 103 -2.78 -4.48 17.37
CA ALA A 103 -3.18 -3.89 18.64
C ALA A 103 -2.78 -2.42 18.81
N THR A 104 -1.83 -1.93 18.03
CA THR A 104 -1.27 -0.57 18.16
C THR A 104 -0.94 0.01 16.79
N ILE A 105 -1.08 1.33 16.64
CA ILE A 105 -0.47 2.04 15.52
C ILE A 105 1.04 1.90 15.71
N ALA A 106 1.73 1.30 14.76
CA ALA A 106 3.15 1.05 14.81
C ALA A 106 3.84 1.74 13.64
N ASP A 107 5.01 2.31 13.94
CA ASP A 107 5.87 2.88 12.90
C ASP A 107 6.26 1.81 11.88
N ALA A 108 6.38 2.23 10.64
CA ALA A 108 6.80 1.37 9.55
C ALA A 108 8.15 1.85 9.00
N SER A 109 9.03 0.92 8.68
CA SER A 109 10.33 1.25 8.10
C SER A 109 10.83 0.16 7.18
N VAL A 110 11.59 0.53 6.16
CA VAL A 110 12.35 -0.41 5.35
C VAL A 110 13.79 -0.38 5.83
N ALA A 111 14.25 -1.49 6.41
CA ALA A 111 15.58 -1.60 6.98
C ALA A 111 16.68 -1.44 5.92
N ALA A 112 17.85 -0.97 6.36
CA ALA A 112 19.04 -0.90 5.52
C ALA A 112 19.44 -2.29 4.98
N ALA A 113 19.91 -2.32 3.74
CA ALA A 113 20.55 -3.50 3.21
C ALA A 113 21.92 -3.69 3.93
N ALA A 114 22.16 -4.85 4.53
CA ALA A 114 23.45 -5.13 5.11
C ALA A 114 24.54 -5.10 4.04
N THR A 115 25.65 -4.41 4.31
CA THR A 115 26.79 -4.32 3.40
C THR A 115 27.32 -5.71 3.05
N GLY A 116 27.38 -6.04 1.77
CA GLY A 116 27.96 -7.29 1.27
C GLY A 116 27.02 -8.50 1.22
N VAL A 117 25.77 -8.34 1.65
CA VAL A 117 24.71 -9.32 1.45
C VAL A 117 23.65 -8.68 0.59
N SER A 118 23.38 -9.21 -0.59
CA SER A 118 22.22 -8.80 -1.38
C SER A 118 21.03 -8.73 -0.44
N GLY A 119 20.38 -7.58 -0.35
CA GLY A 119 19.34 -7.28 0.61
C GLY A 119 18.28 -8.37 0.68
N LYS A 120 18.51 -9.30 1.58
CA LYS A 120 17.49 -10.26 1.95
C LYS A 120 16.70 -9.63 3.07
N TYR A 121 15.42 -9.50 2.84
CA TYR A 121 14.47 -9.28 3.92
C TYR A 121 14.78 -10.27 5.04
N GLY A 122 14.69 -9.83 6.27
CA GLY A 122 14.81 -10.75 7.41
C GLY A 122 13.86 -11.93 7.18
N THR A 123 14.34 -13.11 7.40
CA THR A 123 13.69 -14.39 7.06
C THR A 123 12.30 -14.61 7.69
N ALA A 124 11.85 -13.73 8.57
CA ALA A 124 10.56 -13.84 9.26
C ALA A 124 9.48 -12.86 8.73
N GLN A 125 9.81 -11.98 7.81
CA GLN A 125 8.94 -10.83 7.48
C GLN A 125 8.24 -10.94 6.12
N GLY A 126 8.67 -11.86 5.26
CA GLY A 126 8.08 -12.05 3.93
C GLY A 126 6.70 -12.71 3.93
N ASP A 127 6.34 -13.36 5.02
CA ASP A 127 5.20 -14.27 5.08
C ASP A 127 3.97 -13.67 5.80
N ALA A 128 4.06 -12.43 6.29
CA ALA A 128 2.94 -11.78 6.94
C ALA A 128 1.86 -11.43 5.91
N THR A 129 0.64 -11.86 6.15
CA THR A 129 -0.54 -11.60 5.33
C THR A 129 -1.68 -11.04 6.15
N PHE A 130 -2.64 -10.47 5.46
CA PHE A 130 -3.86 -9.97 6.07
C PHE A 130 -5.09 -10.43 5.29
N THR A 131 -6.23 -10.41 5.95
CA THR A 131 -7.54 -10.56 5.31
C THR A 131 -8.13 -9.18 5.08
N LEU A 132 -8.53 -8.91 3.84
CA LEU A 132 -9.35 -7.77 3.48
C LEU A 132 -10.81 -8.20 3.47
N VAL A 133 -11.66 -7.48 4.21
CA VAL A 133 -13.09 -7.75 4.31
C VAL A 133 -13.85 -6.61 3.63
N LEU A 134 -14.59 -6.94 2.59
CA LEU A 134 -15.48 -6.01 1.90
C LEU A 134 -16.89 -6.26 2.41
N ALA A 135 -17.37 -5.33 3.23
CA ALA A 135 -18.67 -5.45 3.91
C ALA A 135 -19.73 -4.60 3.22
N PRO A 136 -20.89 -5.16 2.88
CA PRO A 136 -22.03 -4.42 2.38
C PRO A 136 -22.59 -3.49 3.48
N PRO A 137 -23.38 -2.46 3.12
CA PRO A 137 -23.96 -1.55 4.09
C PRO A 137 -25.09 -2.19 4.94
N ASP A 138 -25.55 -3.37 4.56
CA ASP A 138 -26.59 -4.07 5.29
C ASP A 138 -26.01 -4.82 6.48
N THR A 139 -26.50 -4.53 7.68
CA THR A 139 -26.00 -5.09 8.93
C THR A 139 -26.63 -6.43 9.30
N ASP A 140 -27.69 -6.84 8.59
CA ASP A 140 -28.51 -7.96 9.07
C ASP A 140 -28.08 -9.34 8.52
N ASP A 141 -27.43 -9.39 7.36
CA ASP A 141 -27.18 -10.67 6.67
C ASP A 141 -25.70 -11.00 6.38
N GLY A 142 -24.77 -10.13 6.73
CA GLY A 142 -23.34 -10.47 6.78
C GLY A 142 -22.73 -11.09 5.51
N TYR A 143 -23.17 -10.72 4.31
CA TYR A 143 -22.58 -11.19 3.04
C TYR A 143 -21.23 -10.53 2.77
N ASN A 144 -20.31 -10.68 3.71
CA ASN A 144 -18.97 -10.14 3.58
C ASN A 144 -18.16 -10.93 2.55
N THR A 145 -17.45 -10.23 1.68
CA THR A 145 -16.45 -10.87 0.83
C THR A 145 -15.10 -10.80 1.54
N LEU A 146 -14.48 -11.95 1.76
CA LEU A 146 -13.19 -12.07 2.40
C LEU A 146 -12.14 -12.42 1.36
N LEU A 147 -11.11 -11.59 1.29
CA LEU A 147 -9.89 -11.83 0.54
C LEU A 147 -8.80 -12.20 1.53
N THR A 148 -8.45 -13.47 1.57
CA THR A 148 -7.41 -14.00 2.49
C THR A 148 -6.05 -14.01 1.83
N GLY A 149 -4.98 -14.11 2.63
CA GLY A 149 -3.62 -14.17 2.14
C GLY A 149 -3.19 -12.92 1.36
N CYS A 150 -3.78 -11.78 1.68
CA CYS A 150 -3.46 -10.53 1.00
C CYS A 150 -2.08 -10.02 1.38
N GLN A 151 -1.40 -9.46 0.39
CA GLN A 151 -0.18 -8.69 0.57
C GLN A 151 -0.33 -7.33 -0.13
N CYS A 152 0.09 -6.28 0.55
CA CYS A 152 0.22 -4.95 -0.04
C CYS A 152 1.49 -4.93 -0.91
N THR A 153 1.32 -4.75 -2.22
CA THR A 153 2.42 -4.77 -3.19
C THR A 153 2.94 -3.39 -3.54
N SER A 154 2.13 -2.37 -3.34
CA SER A 154 2.51 -0.96 -3.47
C SER A 154 1.67 -0.13 -2.53
N PHE A 155 2.29 0.85 -1.90
CA PHE A 155 1.60 1.85 -1.08
C PHE A 155 2.18 3.22 -1.37
N SER A 156 1.32 4.21 -1.64
CA SER A 156 1.73 5.59 -1.81
C SER A 156 1.00 6.52 -0.86
N ILE A 157 1.72 7.56 -0.43
CA ILE A 157 1.18 8.72 0.30
C ILE A 157 1.50 9.95 -0.51
N SER A 158 0.49 10.75 -0.79
CA SER A 158 0.66 11.99 -1.56
C SER A 158 -0.15 13.13 -0.96
N ALA A 159 0.29 14.36 -1.23
CA ALA A 159 -0.49 15.55 -0.96
C ALA A 159 -0.13 16.66 -1.94
N ASP A 160 -1.12 17.49 -2.29
CA ASP A 160 -0.97 18.63 -3.19
C ASP A 160 -1.71 19.84 -2.62
N SER A 161 -1.00 20.95 -2.44
CA SER A 161 -1.54 22.20 -1.90
C SER A 161 -2.63 22.82 -2.81
N GLY A 162 -2.60 22.53 -4.10
CA GLY A 162 -3.60 22.98 -5.08
C GLY A 162 -4.87 22.16 -5.10
N THR A 163 -4.88 21.00 -4.44
CA THR A 163 -5.99 20.05 -4.46
C THR A 163 -6.45 19.73 -3.03
N GLU A 164 -7.73 19.82 -2.77
CA GLU A 164 -8.36 19.47 -1.49
C GLU A 164 -7.67 20.04 -0.24
N GLY A 165 -7.08 21.24 -0.35
CA GLY A 165 -6.42 21.91 0.78
C GLY A 165 -5.12 21.23 1.24
N GLY A 166 -4.51 20.41 0.42
CA GLY A 166 -3.28 19.70 0.74
C GLY A 166 -3.47 18.54 1.70
N LEU A 167 -4.65 17.93 1.74
CA LEU A 167 -4.91 16.73 2.51
C LEU A 167 -4.04 15.58 2.01
N TYR A 168 -3.59 14.76 2.95
CA TYR A 168 -2.88 13.54 2.62
C TYR A 168 -3.86 12.51 2.05
N LYS A 169 -3.49 11.95 0.92
CA LYS A 169 -4.16 10.84 0.27
C LYS A 169 -3.27 9.62 0.29
N TRP A 170 -3.89 8.47 0.31
CA TRP A 170 -3.17 7.22 0.18
C TRP A 170 -3.74 6.39 -0.97
N SER A 171 -2.90 5.56 -1.55
CA SER A 171 -3.33 4.48 -2.43
C SER A 171 -2.51 3.23 -2.18
N ALA A 172 -3.13 2.07 -2.35
CA ALA A 172 -2.47 0.79 -2.15
C ALA A 172 -2.91 -0.20 -3.23
N ASN A 173 -1.95 -0.96 -3.75
CA ASN A 173 -2.22 -2.15 -4.54
C ASN A 173 -2.06 -3.37 -3.66
N ILE A 174 -3.09 -4.20 -3.64
CA ILE A 174 -3.19 -5.41 -2.82
C ILE A 174 -3.32 -6.58 -3.77
N SER A 175 -2.58 -7.64 -3.52
CA SER A 175 -2.73 -8.88 -4.28
C SER A 175 -2.92 -10.07 -3.34
N THR A 176 -3.65 -11.07 -3.82
CA THR A 176 -3.76 -12.38 -3.17
C THR A 176 -3.80 -13.49 -4.22
N GLY A 177 -3.16 -14.61 -3.89
CA GLY A 177 -3.25 -15.84 -4.68
C GLY A 177 -4.33 -16.80 -4.18
N PHE A 178 -5.07 -16.45 -3.13
CA PHE A 178 -6.11 -17.29 -2.55
C PHE A 178 -7.49 -16.94 -3.12
N ASN A 179 -8.35 -17.95 -3.17
CA ASN A 179 -9.71 -17.74 -3.63
C ASN A 179 -10.52 -16.89 -2.66
N PRO A 180 -11.20 -15.84 -3.13
CA PRO A 180 -12.14 -15.11 -2.30
C PRO A 180 -13.22 -16.02 -1.74
N THR A 181 -13.55 -15.79 -0.49
CA THR A 181 -14.62 -16.50 0.21
C THR A 181 -15.71 -15.54 0.64
N THR A 182 -16.88 -16.06 0.91
CA THR A 182 -17.98 -15.29 1.48
C THR A 182 -18.28 -15.76 2.88
N ASN A 183 -18.50 -14.84 3.79
CA ASN A 183 -19.00 -15.12 5.12
C ASN A 183 -20.37 -14.45 5.26
N ASN A 184 -21.41 -15.25 5.42
CA ASN A 184 -22.79 -14.78 5.53
C ASN A 184 -23.39 -14.97 6.95
N ALA A 185 -22.59 -15.40 7.91
CA ALA A 185 -23.10 -15.78 9.23
C ALA A 185 -22.87 -14.71 10.32
N THR A 186 -22.07 -13.67 10.03
CA THR A 186 -21.58 -12.80 11.10
C THR A 186 -21.31 -11.39 10.60
N ALA A 187 -21.87 -10.41 11.27
CA ALA A 187 -21.53 -9.01 11.03
C ALA A 187 -20.07 -8.75 11.44
N GLU A 188 -19.40 -7.91 10.66
CA GLU A 188 -18.06 -7.43 10.98
C GLU A 188 -18.08 -6.49 12.19
N ALA A 189 -17.05 -6.53 13.02
CA ALA A 189 -16.87 -5.60 14.13
C ALA A 189 -15.40 -5.23 14.31
N GLY A 190 -15.15 -3.95 14.48
CA GLY A 190 -13.80 -3.44 14.62
C GLY A 190 -13.73 -1.96 14.96
N THR A 191 -12.55 -1.41 14.84
CA THR A 191 -12.25 -0.01 15.08
C THR A 191 -12.43 0.78 13.79
N ALA A 192 -13.28 1.81 13.82
CA ALA A 192 -13.42 2.75 12.72
C ALA A 192 -12.13 3.54 12.52
N TYR A 193 -11.88 4.03 11.29
CA TYR A 193 -10.76 4.92 11.03
C TYR A 193 -10.85 6.22 11.86
N GLY A 194 -9.70 6.84 12.11
CA GLY A 194 -9.59 8.04 12.91
C GLY A 194 -10.23 9.29 12.26
N ALA A 195 -10.71 10.22 13.08
CA ALA A 195 -11.30 11.47 12.56
C ALA A 195 -10.26 12.57 12.25
N GLY A 196 -8.98 12.34 12.57
CA GLY A 196 -7.91 13.32 12.38
C GLY A 196 -7.44 13.38 10.92
N LEU A 197 -7.66 14.52 10.27
CA LEU A 197 -7.14 14.78 8.92
C LEU A 197 -5.69 15.29 9.00
N ILE A 198 -4.85 14.77 8.14
CA ILE A 198 -3.45 15.20 8.00
C ILE A 198 -3.30 16.00 6.70
N SER A 199 -2.58 17.11 6.77
CA SER A 199 -2.41 18.00 5.62
C SER A 199 -1.02 18.61 5.56
N LEU A 200 -0.64 19.12 4.39
CA LEU A 200 0.61 19.86 4.16
C LEU A 200 0.77 21.07 5.10
N SER A 201 -0.34 21.71 5.50
CA SER A 201 -0.30 22.84 6.42
C SER A 201 0.16 22.48 7.84
N GLY A 202 0.00 21.21 8.23
CA GLY A 202 0.45 20.68 9.53
C GLY A 202 1.94 20.32 9.57
N LEU A 203 2.64 20.34 8.43
CA LEU A 203 4.07 20.02 8.38
C LEU A 203 4.92 21.10 9.07
N GLY A 204 5.66 20.71 10.11
CA GLY A 204 6.64 21.55 10.78
C GLY A 204 7.94 21.65 10.01
N THR A 205 8.61 20.53 9.77
CA THR A 205 9.85 20.47 9.00
C THR A 205 9.58 19.90 7.59
N LYS A 206 10.15 20.56 6.59
CA LYS A 206 10.09 20.15 5.18
C LYS A 206 11.48 20.28 4.60
N THR A 207 12.14 19.15 4.37
CA THR A 207 13.48 19.10 3.80
C THR A 207 13.48 18.22 2.55
N VAL A 208 14.04 18.71 1.47
CA VAL A 208 14.24 17.97 0.21
C VAL A 208 15.67 18.21 -0.23
N GLY A 209 16.43 17.14 -0.48
CA GLY A 209 17.85 17.25 -0.85
C GLY A 209 18.70 18.00 0.18
N ALA A 210 18.44 17.77 1.48
CA ALA A 210 19.05 18.47 2.62
C ALA A 210 18.76 19.99 2.69
N ALA A 211 17.91 20.53 1.81
CA ALA A 211 17.48 21.93 1.85
C ALA A 211 16.10 22.06 2.52
N THR A 212 15.94 23.06 3.39
CA THR A 212 14.61 23.43 3.91
C THR A 212 13.82 24.10 2.80
N VAL A 213 12.62 23.59 2.52
CA VAL A 213 11.85 23.95 1.33
C VAL A 213 10.45 24.50 1.65
N ILE A 214 9.90 25.24 0.69
CA ILE A 214 8.46 25.49 0.60
C ILE A 214 7.91 24.44 -0.37
N LEU A 215 7.14 23.49 0.17
CA LEU A 215 6.62 22.34 -0.53
C LEU A 215 5.24 22.64 -1.09
N SER A 216 5.03 22.39 -2.38
CA SER A 216 3.72 22.48 -3.03
C SER A 216 3.01 21.13 -3.07
N SER A 217 3.73 20.08 -3.43
CA SER A 217 3.23 18.72 -3.44
C SER A 217 4.32 17.72 -3.15
N PHE A 218 3.93 16.54 -2.70
CA PHE A 218 4.80 15.37 -2.63
C PHE A 218 4.02 14.09 -2.93
N ASP A 219 4.76 13.09 -3.34
CA ASP A 219 4.33 11.70 -3.47
C ASP A 219 5.47 10.79 -3.03
N VAL A 220 5.17 9.84 -2.16
CA VAL A 220 6.12 8.83 -1.70
C VAL A 220 5.52 7.47 -1.92
N THR A 221 6.19 6.63 -2.69
CA THR A 221 5.72 5.29 -3.04
C THR A 221 6.71 4.24 -2.58
N VAL A 222 6.21 3.22 -1.91
CA VAL A 222 6.92 1.99 -1.55
C VAL A 222 6.34 0.85 -2.37
N GLU A 223 7.16 0.14 -3.12
CA GLU A 223 6.79 -1.03 -3.91
C GLU A 223 7.51 -2.26 -3.40
N SER A 224 6.77 -3.32 -3.13
CA SER A 224 7.26 -4.61 -2.66
C SER A 224 6.46 -5.74 -3.30
N PRO A 225 6.82 -6.14 -4.52
CA PRO A 225 6.05 -7.12 -5.29
C PRO A 225 5.90 -8.45 -4.58
N ALA A 226 4.73 -9.08 -4.73
CA ALA A 226 4.44 -10.41 -4.23
C ALA A 226 4.50 -11.43 -5.37
N VAL A 227 4.95 -12.64 -5.06
CA VAL A 227 5.00 -13.78 -5.99
C VAL A 227 4.29 -14.96 -5.36
N TYR A 228 3.37 -15.54 -6.11
CA TYR A 228 2.60 -16.71 -5.71
C TYR A 228 2.98 -17.90 -6.59
N SER A 229 3.05 -19.09 -5.99
CA SER A 229 3.40 -20.32 -6.70
C SER A 229 2.71 -21.55 -6.13
N GLY A 230 2.66 -22.61 -6.93
CA GLY A 230 1.96 -23.84 -6.57
C GLY A 230 0.44 -23.72 -6.77
N VAL A 231 -0.25 -24.85 -6.67
CA VAL A 231 -1.71 -24.93 -6.84
C VAL A 231 -2.31 -25.81 -5.76
N SER A 232 -3.24 -25.25 -5.00
CA SER A 232 -4.04 -25.99 -4.02
C SER A 232 -5.53 -25.84 -4.30
N SER A 233 -6.35 -26.54 -3.56
CA SER A 233 -7.82 -26.41 -3.65
C SER A 233 -8.32 -25.00 -3.29
N ASN A 234 -7.53 -24.21 -2.56
CA ASN A 234 -7.89 -22.88 -2.07
C ASN A 234 -7.13 -21.74 -2.78
N GLY A 235 -6.35 -22.04 -3.82
CA GLY A 235 -5.51 -21.08 -4.54
C GLY A 235 -4.06 -21.51 -4.60
N TYR A 236 -3.12 -20.63 -4.33
CA TYR A 236 -1.69 -20.93 -4.32
C TYR A 236 -1.24 -21.61 -3.02
N GLU A 237 -0.23 -22.47 -3.09
CA GLU A 237 0.35 -23.16 -1.93
C GLU A 237 1.42 -22.34 -1.24
N ALA A 238 2.14 -21.52 -2.00
CA ALA A 238 3.25 -20.73 -1.50
C ALA A 238 3.22 -19.31 -2.06
N PHE A 239 3.71 -18.37 -1.29
CA PHE A 239 3.90 -17.00 -1.70
C PHE A 239 5.16 -16.43 -1.03
N SER A 240 5.69 -15.37 -1.61
CA SER A 240 6.89 -14.68 -1.11
C SER A 240 6.94 -13.26 -1.66
N ARG A 241 7.73 -12.40 -1.05
CA ARG A 241 8.14 -11.15 -1.69
C ARG A 241 9.13 -11.47 -2.81
N GLY A 242 8.84 -10.99 -4.02
CA GLY A 242 9.49 -11.50 -5.23
C GLY A 242 10.78 -10.79 -5.61
N SER A 243 10.88 -9.49 -5.45
CA SER A 243 12.00 -8.69 -5.92
C SER A 243 12.41 -7.62 -4.90
N GLU A 244 13.35 -6.78 -5.29
CA GLU A 244 13.80 -5.63 -4.51
C GLU A 244 12.64 -4.72 -4.13
N ILE A 245 12.62 -4.22 -2.87
CA ILE A 245 11.76 -3.10 -2.49
C ILE A 245 12.28 -1.86 -3.22
N SER A 246 11.38 -1.18 -3.91
CA SER A 246 11.66 0.10 -4.56
C SER A 246 10.95 1.22 -3.79
N ILE A 247 11.69 2.25 -3.44
CA ILE A 247 11.15 3.42 -2.75
C ILE A 247 11.48 4.64 -3.58
N THR A 248 10.44 5.33 -4.02
CA THR A 248 10.56 6.56 -4.80
C THR A 248 9.85 7.70 -4.10
N ALA A 249 10.39 8.89 -4.22
CA ALA A 249 9.78 10.11 -3.73
C ALA A 249 9.85 11.21 -4.78
N ASN A 250 8.75 11.89 -4.98
CA ASN A 250 8.63 13.05 -5.84
C ASN A 250 8.19 14.25 -4.99
N ALA A 251 8.74 15.42 -5.25
CA ALA A 251 8.38 16.64 -4.56
C ALA A 251 8.42 17.84 -5.50
N THR A 252 7.39 18.68 -5.46
CA THR A 252 7.38 19.98 -6.12
C THR A 252 7.65 21.05 -5.09
N VAL A 253 8.79 21.73 -5.25
CA VAL A 253 9.27 22.73 -4.29
C VAL A 253 9.45 24.09 -4.97
N LYS A 254 9.25 25.16 -4.20
CA LYS A 254 9.52 26.52 -4.69
C LYS A 254 11.00 26.69 -5.02
N TYR A 255 11.28 27.28 -6.19
CA TYR A 255 12.64 27.67 -6.54
C TYR A 255 13.02 28.98 -5.84
N ASP A 256 14.02 28.93 -4.98
CA ASP A 256 14.53 30.08 -4.22
C ASP A 256 16.02 29.93 -3.88
N SER A 257 16.52 30.77 -2.96
CA SER A 257 17.93 30.73 -2.58
C SER A 257 18.37 29.43 -1.88
N ALA A 258 17.44 28.72 -1.23
CA ALA A 258 17.72 27.44 -0.57
C ALA A 258 17.74 26.27 -1.57
N THR A 259 16.83 26.29 -2.55
CA THR A 259 16.60 25.18 -3.48
C THR A 259 17.37 25.27 -4.79
N ARG A 260 17.90 26.46 -5.13
CA ARG A 260 18.66 26.68 -6.39
C ARG A 260 19.85 25.73 -6.59
N GLY A 261 20.39 25.22 -5.48
CA GLY A 261 21.50 24.27 -5.51
C GLY A 261 21.11 22.86 -5.91
N LEU A 262 19.85 22.48 -5.80
CA LEU A 262 19.38 21.10 -6.08
C LEU A 262 19.63 20.70 -7.53
N PHE A 263 19.29 21.58 -8.47
CA PHE A 263 19.57 21.34 -9.90
C PHE A 263 21.06 21.19 -10.19
N HIS A 264 21.89 22.03 -9.57
CA HIS A 264 23.34 21.93 -9.71
C HIS A 264 23.89 20.63 -9.11
N THR A 265 23.40 20.25 -7.91
CA THR A 265 23.76 18.99 -7.27
C THR A 265 23.39 17.80 -8.14
N PHE A 266 22.19 17.79 -8.71
CA PHE A 266 21.77 16.75 -9.66
C PHE A 266 22.70 16.67 -10.88
N ASN A 267 23.01 17.81 -11.51
CA ASN A 267 23.86 17.85 -12.69
C ASN A 267 25.31 17.41 -12.44
N THR A 268 25.79 17.55 -11.20
CA THR A 268 27.16 17.19 -10.80
C THR A 268 27.25 15.89 -10.02
N GLN A 269 26.13 15.31 -9.68
CA GLN A 269 26.05 14.12 -8.83
C GLN A 269 26.65 12.90 -9.55
N THR A 270 27.69 12.34 -8.96
CA THR A 270 28.35 11.11 -9.43
C THR A 270 28.06 9.90 -8.54
N ALA A 271 27.43 10.10 -7.40
CA ALA A 271 27.11 9.08 -6.40
C ALA A 271 25.82 9.45 -5.64
N ALA A 272 25.33 8.52 -4.83
CA ALA A 272 24.24 8.76 -3.92
C ALA A 272 24.56 9.92 -2.96
N THR A 273 23.57 10.72 -2.65
CA THR A 273 23.67 11.80 -1.66
C THR A 273 23.16 11.30 -0.32
N GLU A 274 23.87 11.60 0.76
CA GLU A 274 23.59 11.18 2.11
C GLU A 274 23.00 12.33 2.91
N GLY A 275 22.17 11.99 3.88
CA GLY A 275 21.71 12.86 4.95
C GLY A 275 20.45 13.67 4.64
N SER A 276 19.32 13.22 5.19
CA SER A 276 18.04 13.96 5.21
C SER A 276 17.52 14.36 3.83
N MET A 277 17.57 13.42 2.89
CA MET A 277 17.16 13.68 1.50
C MET A 277 15.67 14.01 1.37
N LEU A 278 14.82 13.37 2.16
CA LEU A 278 13.44 13.76 2.35
C LEU A 278 13.10 13.68 3.84
N VAL A 279 12.65 14.78 4.43
CA VAL A 279 12.13 14.81 5.80
C VAL A 279 10.88 15.66 5.82
N LEU A 280 9.75 15.02 6.13
CA LEU A 280 8.45 15.64 6.27
C LEU A 280 7.95 15.31 7.68
N THR A 281 8.09 16.24 8.62
CA THR A 281 7.72 16.02 10.01
C THR A 281 6.45 16.78 10.35
N GLN A 282 5.45 16.08 10.85
CA GLN A 282 4.23 16.70 11.36
C GLN A 282 4.52 17.38 12.72
N GLY A 283 3.99 18.59 12.87
CA GLY A 283 4.23 19.41 14.07
C GLY A 283 3.21 19.23 15.21
N THR A 284 2.24 18.34 15.07
CA THR A 284 1.11 18.14 16.00
C THR A 284 0.86 16.68 16.32
N ALA A 285 0.02 16.41 17.31
CA ALA A 285 -0.23 15.08 17.90
C ALA A 285 -0.82 14.00 16.97
N THR A 286 -1.13 14.33 15.71
CA THR A 286 -1.49 13.36 14.68
C THR A 286 -0.30 13.20 13.77
N ASN A 287 0.46 12.12 13.94
CA ASN A 287 1.73 11.95 13.26
C ASN A 287 1.58 11.16 11.96
N CYS A 288 2.13 11.67 10.90
CA CYS A 288 2.60 10.93 9.75
C CYS A 288 3.87 11.62 9.28
N SER A 289 4.95 11.37 10.00
CA SER A 289 6.25 11.91 9.60
C SER A 289 6.96 10.91 8.69
N ILE A 290 7.54 11.40 7.61
CA ILE A 290 8.24 10.59 6.61
C ILE A 290 9.69 11.02 6.59
N SER A 291 10.61 10.07 6.71
CA SER A 291 12.05 10.30 6.65
C SER A 291 12.71 9.31 5.70
N MET A 292 13.39 9.82 4.70
CA MET A 292 14.25 9.08 3.77
C MET A 292 15.64 9.71 3.82
N PRO A 293 16.57 9.13 4.60
CA PRO A 293 17.86 9.76 4.84
C PRO A 293 18.75 9.79 3.61
N ASP A 294 18.79 8.73 2.80
CA ASP A 294 19.71 8.58 1.70
C ASP A 294 18.99 8.28 0.40
N ALA A 295 19.29 9.02 -0.63
CA ALA A 295 18.68 8.88 -1.94
C ALA A 295 19.58 9.33 -3.08
N VAL A 296 19.25 8.89 -4.28
CA VAL A 296 19.78 9.41 -5.54
C VAL A 296 18.71 10.26 -6.19
N PHE A 297 19.06 11.46 -6.64
CA PHE A 297 18.19 12.21 -7.53
C PHE A 297 18.10 11.49 -8.87
N THR A 298 16.89 11.15 -9.25
CA THR A 298 16.63 10.55 -10.56
C THR A 298 16.26 11.59 -11.60
N ASP A 299 15.66 12.70 -11.15
CA ASP A 299 15.36 13.85 -12.00
C ASP A 299 15.21 15.13 -11.18
N VAL A 300 15.59 16.28 -11.76
CA VAL A 300 15.34 17.61 -11.22
C VAL A 300 15.05 18.56 -12.38
N VAL A 301 13.80 18.98 -12.50
CA VAL A 301 13.30 19.76 -13.63
C VAL A 301 12.72 21.08 -13.17
N PHE A 302 12.95 22.15 -13.94
CA PHE A 302 12.28 23.42 -13.74
C PHE A 302 10.82 23.33 -14.21
N ASN A 303 9.92 23.70 -13.33
CA ASN A 303 8.51 23.87 -13.63
C ASN A 303 8.22 25.36 -13.75
N GLU A 304 8.05 25.84 -14.99
CA GLU A 304 7.86 27.23 -15.32
C GLU A 304 6.37 27.57 -15.30
N GLY A 305 5.95 28.25 -14.24
CA GLY A 305 4.60 28.81 -14.08
C GLY A 305 4.67 30.25 -13.60
N ASP A 306 3.59 30.76 -13.05
CA ASP A 306 3.54 32.11 -12.44
C ASP A 306 4.54 32.24 -11.29
N VAL A 307 4.82 31.12 -10.62
CA VAL A 307 5.90 30.97 -9.64
C VAL A 307 6.82 29.85 -10.12
N MET A 308 8.12 30.14 -10.15
CA MET A 308 9.09 29.14 -10.55
C MET A 308 9.23 28.05 -9.49
N MET A 309 9.07 26.81 -9.90
CA MET A 309 9.14 25.63 -9.04
C MET A 309 10.22 24.66 -9.56
N LEU A 310 10.63 23.72 -8.73
CA LEU A 310 11.42 22.56 -9.11
C LEU A 310 10.61 21.29 -8.81
N ASP A 311 10.53 20.43 -9.81
CA ASP A 311 10.06 19.06 -9.65
C ASP A 311 11.29 18.17 -9.42
N VAL A 312 11.32 17.52 -8.27
CA VAL A 312 12.46 16.72 -7.79
C VAL A 312 11.99 15.29 -7.63
N SER A 313 12.65 14.37 -8.31
CA SER A 313 12.42 12.93 -8.19
C SER A 313 13.63 12.25 -7.56
N MET A 314 13.38 11.35 -6.62
CA MET A 314 14.40 10.67 -5.85
C MET A 314 14.08 9.18 -5.72
N LYS A 315 15.13 8.36 -5.65
CA LYS A 315 15.04 6.94 -5.30
C LYS A 315 15.89 6.68 -4.06
N ALA A 316 15.30 6.03 -3.05
CA ALA A 316 16.04 5.65 -1.85
C ALA A 316 17.16 4.67 -2.19
N VAL A 317 18.27 4.83 -1.50
CA VAL A 317 19.44 3.93 -1.58
C VAL A 317 19.90 3.58 -0.18
N SER A 318 20.59 2.46 -0.02
CA SER A 318 21.09 2.04 1.28
C SER A 318 22.54 2.44 1.46
N ASP A 319 22.85 3.08 2.58
CA ASP A 319 24.23 3.29 3.08
C ASP A 319 24.75 2.08 3.89
N GLY A 320 23.91 1.07 4.13
CA GLY A 320 24.20 -0.12 4.95
C GLY A 320 23.98 0.09 6.45
N SER A 321 23.55 1.25 6.91
CA SER A 321 23.33 1.57 8.33
C SER A 321 21.95 2.17 8.63
N SER A 322 21.50 3.11 7.82
CA SER A 322 20.25 3.83 8.02
C SER A 322 19.08 3.10 7.34
N ALA A 323 17.87 3.19 7.90
CA ALA A 323 16.67 2.73 7.21
C ALA A 323 16.50 3.48 5.88
N LEU A 324 16.06 2.78 4.83
CA LEU A 324 15.80 3.40 3.53
C LEU A 324 14.69 4.45 3.60
N ILE A 325 13.66 4.14 4.39
CA ILE A 325 12.57 5.05 4.72
C ILE A 325 11.99 4.69 6.08
N THR A 326 11.48 5.68 6.78
CA THR A 326 10.74 5.51 8.04
C THR A 326 9.47 6.33 7.96
N PHE A 327 8.36 5.72 8.35
CA PHE A 327 7.08 6.36 8.61
C PHE A 327 6.86 6.34 10.12
N ASP A 328 6.91 7.50 10.75
CA ASP A 328 6.61 7.68 12.17
C ASP A 328 5.13 8.01 12.28
N LEU A 329 4.38 7.10 12.87
CA LEU A 329 2.92 7.11 12.94
C LEU A 329 2.41 7.30 14.37
N ALA A 330 3.28 7.27 15.38
CA ALA A 330 2.92 7.30 16.80
C ALA A 330 2.82 8.72 17.40
#